data_60bf9fe29328f467e956b5efc52d9c0d
#
_entry.id   60bf9fe29328f467e956b5efc52d9c0d
#
_cell.length_a   1.000
_cell.length_b   1.000
_cell.length_c   1.000
_cell.angle_alpha   90.00
_cell.angle_beta   90.00
_cell.angle_gamma   90.00
#
_symmetry.space_group_name_H-M   'P 1'
#
loop_
_entity.id
_entity.type
_entity.pdbx_description
1 polymer ?
#
loop_
_entity_poly.entity_id
_entity_poly.type
_entity_poly.pdbx_seq_one_letter_code
_entity_poly.pdbx_strand_id
1 'polypeptide(L)'
;MNNAGHSHTLRQRIVLLLVFFLAIVGTSSAQLWVASTGTVDEGSRDTIVFNGGVVSLKPTVGSAIVRYNVLPVGTLIQPIAQPCCESRALMVRYRDNGPGARVIVTLKSYNVHTGEVTTLLTFDSKQHPQQSGFQELVPTISDGSFFNFNFAQGPTEGVQDLGGDSAYYIEAKLIRSAPGGNPGLASVRIVTVQAP
;
A
#
# COMPACT_ATOMS: atom_id res chain seq x y z
N MET A 1 -41.34 -0.82 -50.33
CA MET A 1 -40.08 -1.56 -50.22
C MET A 1 -39.38 -1.10 -48.92
N ASN A 2 -39.26 -2.03 -48.00
CA ASN A 2 -38.98 -1.78 -46.56
C ASN A 2 -37.52 -1.57 -46.24
N ASN A 3 -37.14 -0.41 -45.69
CA ASN A 3 -35.81 -0.10 -45.17
C ASN A 3 -35.79 0.09 -43.62
N ALA A 4 -36.64 -0.61 -42.89
CA ALA A 4 -36.78 -0.43 -41.45
C ALA A 4 -35.95 -1.41 -40.60
N GLY A 5 -35.24 -2.39 -41.20
CA GLY A 5 -34.57 -3.49 -40.46
C GLY A 5 -33.14 -3.22 -39.94
N HIS A 6 -32.47 -2.21 -40.49
CA HIS A 6 -31.02 -2.04 -40.21
C HIS A 6 -30.66 -1.15 -39.00
N SER A 7 -31.60 -0.33 -38.53
CA SER A 7 -31.30 0.60 -37.44
C SER A 7 -31.34 -0.04 -36.03
N HIS A 8 -32.10 -1.11 -35.83
CA HIS A 8 -32.24 -1.78 -34.53
C HIS A 8 -31.01 -2.61 -34.16
N THR A 9 -30.39 -3.27 -35.13
CA THR A 9 -29.19 -4.09 -34.90
C THR A 9 -27.97 -3.26 -34.59
N LEU A 10 -27.83 -2.06 -35.15
CA LEU A 10 -26.73 -1.17 -34.88
C LEU A 10 -26.80 -0.59 -33.46
N ARG A 11 -28.00 -0.19 -33.02
CA ARG A 11 -28.20 0.33 -31.66
C ARG A 11 -27.97 -0.74 -30.60
N GLN A 12 -28.38 -1.97 -30.81
CA GLN A 12 -28.11 -3.08 -29.88
C GLN A 12 -26.63 -3.40 -29.76
N ARG A 13 -25.88 -3.37 -30.87
CA ARG A 13 -24.43 -3.62 -30.83
C ARG A 13 -23.66 -2.50 -30.15
N ILE A 14 -24.06 -1.24 -30.29
CA ILE A 14 -23.44 -0.10 -29.61
C ILE A 14 -23.72 -0.16 -28.11
N VAL A 15 -24.93 -0.51 -27.67
CA VAL A 15 -25.27 -0.65 -26.26
C VAL A 15 -24.48 -1.83 -25.63
N LEU A 16 -24.34 -2.95 -26.33
CA LEU A 16 -23.58 -4.10 -25.85
C LEU A 16 -22.07 -3.78 -25.72
N LEU A 17 -21.52 -3.04 -26.67
CA LEU A 17 -20.13 -2.58 -26.62
C LEU A 17 -19.88 -1.58 -25.47
N LEU A 18 -20.82 -0.66 -25.21
CA LEU A 18 -20.74 0.29 -24.11
C LEU A 18 -20.82 -0.41 -22.75
N VAL A 19 -21.69 -1.40 -22.61
CA VAL A 19 -21.81 -2.21 -21.38
C VAL A 19 -20.54 -3.05 -21.16
N PHE A 20 -19.95 -3.58 -22.23
CA PHE A 20 -18.71 -4.34 -22.13
C PHE A 20 -17.50 -3.45 -21.78
N PHE A 21 -17.45 -2.21 -22.29
CA PHE A 21 -16.41 -1.24 -21.91
C PHE A 21 -16.54 -0.74 -20.47
N LEU A 22 -17.75 -0.58 -19.96
CA LEU A 22 -18.01 -0.21 -18.56
C LEU A 22 -17.66 -1.34 -17.57
N ALA A 23 -17.69 -2.60 -18.00
CA ALA A 23 -17.35 -3.76 -17.18
C ALA A 23 -15.83 -3.99 -17.03
N ILE A 24 -14.99 -3.34 -17.88
CA ILE A 24 -13.53 -3.53 -17.87
C ILE A 24 -12.81 -2.45 -17.03
N VAL A 25 -13.50 -1.46 -16.51
CA VAL A 25 -12.91 -0.55 -15.52
C VAL A 25 -12.85 -1.28 -14.18
N GLY A 26 -11.99 -2.29 -14.11
CA GLY A 26 -11.56 -2.88 -12.86
C GLY A 26 -10.95 -1.75 -12.03
N THR A 27 -11.65 -1.31 -11.00
CA THR A 27 -11.14 -0.34 -10.03
C THR A 27 -9.96 -0.99 -9.33
N SER A 28 -8.75 -0.74 -9.84
CA SER A 28 -7.52 -1.06 -9.13
C SER A 28 -7.50 -0.21 -7.86
N SER A 29 -7.83 -0.83 -6.75
CA SER A 29 -7.91 -0.19 -5.46
C SER A 29 -6.55 -0.21 -4.78
N ALA A 30 -5.73 0.77 -5.11
CA ALA A 30 -4.47 0.97 -4.43
C ALA A 30 -4.49 2.32 -3.72
N GLN A 31 -4.21 2.34 -2.41
CA GLN A 31 -3.82 3.58 -1.75
C GLN A 31 -2.33 3.80 -1.95
N LEU A 32 -1.97 5.01 -2.39
CA LEU A 32 -0.60 5.42 -2.65
C LEU A 32 -0.20 6.54 -1.69
N TRP A 33 0.90 6.36 -0.99
CA TRP A 33 1.57 7.39 -0.22
C TRP A 33 2.90 7.74 -0.88
N VAL A 34 3.07 9.01 -1.20
CA VAL A 34 4.36 9.56 -1.60
C VAL A 34 5.19 9.77 -0.34
N ALA A 35 6.44 9.34 -0.33
CA ALA A 35 7.23 9.28 0.90
C ALA A 35 7.39 10.64 1.61
N SER A 36 7.41 11.74 0.87
CA SER A 36 7.53 13.10 1.42
C SER A 36 6.28 13.63 2.13
N THR A 37 5.14 12.93 2.06
CA THR A 37 3.87 13.37 2.69
C THR A 37 3.66 12.83 4.10
N GLY A 38 4.58 12.00 4.59
CA GLY A 38 4.48 11.41 5.92
C GLY A 38 4.86 12.36 7.04
N THR A 39 4.41 12.03 8.25
CA THR A 39 4.82 12.69 9.49
C THR A 39 6.12 12.09 9.99
N VAL A 40 7.07 12.93 10.34
CA VAL A 40 8.39 12.53 10.86
C VAL A 40 8.38 12.60 12.38
N ASP A 41 8.88 11.56 13.03
CA ASP A 41 9.10 11.57 14.48
C ASP A 41 10.07 12.70 14.85
N GLU A 42 9.87 13.31 16.00
CA GLU A 42 10.68 14.42 16.48
C GLU A 42 12.19 14.06 16.51
N GLY A 43 12.54 12.90 17.02
CA GLY A 43 13.92 12.41 17.04
C GLY A 43 14.52 12.08 15.66
N SER A 44 13.71 12.08 14.60
CA SER A 44 14.15 11.79 13.23
C SER A 44 14.34 13.04 12.37
N ARG A 45 13.84 14.21 12.80
CA ARG A 45 13.83 15.44 11.98
C ARG A 45 15.21 15.87 11.52
N ASP A 46 16.20 15.77 12.39
CA ASP A 46 17.57 16.21 12.08
C ASP A 46 18.35 15.23 11.20
N THR A 47 17.86 14.01 11.02
CA THR A 47 18.51 12.95 10.25
C THR A 47 17.94 12.74 8.88
N ILE A 48 16.79 13.34 8.57
CA ILE A 48 16.03 13.09 7.34
C ILE A 48 16.20 14.24 6.32
N VAL A 49 16.09 13.88 5.04
CA VAL A 49 16.05 14.83 3.91
C VAL A 49 14.88 14.48 3.02
N PHE A 50 14.10 15.50 2.68
CA PHE A 50 13.05 15.43 1.68
C PHE A 50 13.54 16.06 0.38
N ASN A 51 13.43 15.33 -0.73
CA ASN A 51 13.78 15.84 -2.05
C ASN A 51 12.76 15.34 -3.09
N GLY A 52 11.92 16.26 -3.58
CA GLY A 52 10.79 15.90 -4.43
C GLY A 52 9.82 14.98 -3.69
N GLY A 53 9.50 13.83 -4.22
CA GLY A 53 8.67 12.82 -3.56
C GLY A 53 9.43 11.85 -2.64
N VAL A 54 10.74 12.00 -2.50
CA VAL A 54 11.63 11.04 -1.87
C VAL A 54 12.00 11.47 -0.45
N VAL A 55 12.08 10.49 0.44
CA VAL A 55 12.69 10.62 1.78
C VAL A 55 13.97 9.81 1.82
N SER A 56 15.03 10.40 2.37
CA SER A 56 16.33 9.75 2.57
C SER A 56 16.98 10.20 3.87
N LEU A 57 18.03 9.49 4.31
CA LEU A 57 18.84 9.93 5.45
C LEU A 57 19.94 10.88 4.99
N LYS A 58 20.27 11.87 5.84
CA LYS A 58 21.51 12.63 5.71
C LYS A 58 22.70 11.68 5.71
N PRO A 59 23.89 12.07 5.20
CA PRO A 59 25.04 11.17 5.07
C PRO A 59 25.69 10.75 6.41
N THR A 60 24.93 10.69 7.47
CA THR A 60 25.37 10.25 8.81
C THR A 60 24.77 8.88 9.14
N VAL A 61 25.48 8.07 9.92
CA VAL A 61 24.96 6.82 10.49
C VAL A 61 23.79 7.16 11.41
N GLY A 62 22.70 6.41 11.28
CA GLY A 62 21.51 6.63 12.08
C GLY A 62 20.26 5.98 11.47
N SER A 63 19.13 6.32 12.04
CA SER A 63 17.84 5.89 11.51
C SER A 63 16.80 7.00 11.63
N ALA A 64 15.78 6.95 10.79
CA ALA A 64 14.63 7.83 10.85
C ALA A 64 13.35 7.05 10.62
N ILE A 65 12.26 7.56 11.20
CA ILE A 65 10.91 6.99 11.07
C ILE A 65 9.99 8.04 10.46
N VAL A 66 9.23 7.61 9.46
CA VAL A 66 8.16 8.39 8.83
C VAL A 66 6.86 7.59 8.92
N ARG A 67 5.77 8.23 9.29
CA ARG A 67 4.44 7.60 9.41
C ARG A 67 3.44 8.21 8.47
N TYR A 68 2.56 7.37 7.95
CA TYR A 68 1.47 7.74 7.04
C TYR A 68 0.16 7.19 7.58
N ASN A 69 -0.84 8.05 7.74
CA ASN A 69 -2.17 7.59 8.11
C ASN A 69 -2.79 6.76 6.98
N VAL A 70 -3.42 5.66 7.34
CA VAL A 70 -4.16 4.80 6.44
C VAL A 70 -5.63 4.94 6.77
N LEU A 71 -6.41 5.37 5.78
CA LEU A 71 -7.86 5.43 5.90
C LEU A 71 -8.45 4.19 5.22
N PRO A 72 -9.15 3.31 5.96
CA PRO A 72 -9.79 2.14 5.38
C PRO A 72 -11.05 2.56 4.61
N VAL A 73 -10.88 3.18 3.44
CA VAL A 73 -11.98 3.69 2.62
C VAL A 73 -12.12 2.92 1.31
N GLY A 74 -13.34 2.80 0.83
CA GLY A 74 -13.66 2.24 -0.49
C GLY A 74 -13.19 0.79 -0.63
N THR A 75 -12.36 0.57 -1.61
CA THR A 75 -11.89 -0.75 -2.04
C THR A 75 -10.91 -1.45 -1.09
N LEU A 76 -10.41 -0.76 -0.06
CA LEU A 76 -9.70 -1.43 1.03
C LEU A 76 -10.66 -2.16 1.97
N ILE A 77 -11.95 -1.78 1.96
CA ILE A 77 -13.02 -2.47 2.67
C ILE A 77 -13.50 -3.60 1.77
N GLN A 78 -13.33 -4.83 2.20
CA GLN A 78 -13.83 -5.98 1.44
C GLN A 78 -15.36 -6.01 1.50
N PRO A 79 -16.08 -6.06 0.37
CA PRO A 79 -17.52 -6.27 0.38
C PRO A 79 -17.83 -7.62 1.05
N ILE A 80 -18.82 -7.64 1.94
CA ILE A 80 -19.27 -8.85 2.68
C ILE A 80 -19.64 -10.01 1.74
N ALA A 81 -19.90 -9.74 0.47
CA ALA A 81 -20.37 -10.71 -0.53
C ALA A 81 -19.25 -11.45 -1.30
N GLN A 82 -17.97 -11.13 -1.11
CA GLN A 82 -16.87 -11.89 -1.73
C GLN A 82 -16.14 -12.70 -0.67
N PRO A 83 -16.52 -13.96 -0.48
CA PRO A 83 -15.77 -14.87 0.36
C PRO A 83 -14.46 -15.20 -0.34
N CYS A 84 -13.38 -15.06 0.40
CA CYS A 84 -12.05 -15.58 0.14
C CYS A 84 -11.27 -15.03 -1.07
N CYS A 85 -10.00 -14.93 -0.88
CA CYS A 85 -8.93 -14.89 -1.88
C CYS A 85 -8.34 -13.51 -2.25
N GLU A 86 -8.73 -12.42 -1.63
CA GLU A 86 -7.99 -11.16 -1.75
C GLU A 86 -7.04 -10.98 -0.57
N SER A 87 -5.75 -11.07 -0.82
CA SER A 87 -4.71 -10.73 0.15
C SER A 87 -4.25 -9.29 -0.04
N ARG A 88 -3.89 -8.63 1.06
CA ARG A 88 -3.29 -7.29 1.00
C ARG A 88 -1.78 -7.42 1.11
N ALA A 89 -1.07 -6.60 0.34
CA ALA A 89 0.38 -6.58 0.34
C ALA A 89 0.92 -5.15 0.27
N LEU A 90 2.14 -4.95 0.76
CA LEU A 90 2.86 -3.70 0.63
C LEU A 90 3.70 -3.71 -0.65
N MET A 91 3.43 -2.77 -1.55
CA MET A 91 4.26 -2.48 -2.71
C MET A 91 5.10 -1.25 -2.38
N VAL A 92 6.42 -1.41 -2.34
CA VAL A 92 7.33 -0.39 -1.84
C VAL A 92 8.33 -0.01 -2.94
N ARG A 93 8.43 1.29 -3.22
CA ARG A 93 9.48 1.84 -4.08
C ARG A 93 10.56 2.46 -3.21
N TYR A 94 11.71 1.81 -3.17
CA TYR A 94 12.79 2.10 -2.23
C TYR A 94 14.16 2.04 -2.89
N ARG A 95 15.17 2.51 -2.15
CA ARG A 95 16.59 2.36 -2.43
C ARG A 95 17.31 1.94 -1.15
N ASP A 96 18.16 0.94 -1.23
CA ASP A 96 18.94 0.42 -0.11
C ASP A 96 20.39 0.11 -0.51
N ASN A 97 20.93 0.85 -1.47
CA ASN A 97 22.28 0.61 -1.95
C ASN A 97 23.35 1.02 -0.94
N GLY A 98 24.45 0.28 -0.97
CA GLY A 98 25.61 0.49 -0.12
C GLY A 98 25.52 -0.23 1.23
N PRO A 99 26.66 -0.32 1.93
CA PRO A 99 26.77 -1.07 3.17
C PRO A 99 25.88 -0.47 4.26
N GLY A 100 25.15 -1.35 4.97
CA GLY A 100 24.31 -0.95 6.09
C GLY A 100 23.08 -0.13 5.74
N ALA A 101 22.74 0.03 4.46
CA ALA A 101 21.46 0.60 4.05
C ALA A 101 20.34 -0.43 4.24
N ARG A 102 19.22 -0.01 4.80
CA ARG A 102 18.01 -0.83 4.98
C ARG A 102 16.76 0.05 5.01
N VAL A 103 15.71 -0.42 4.42
CA VAL A 103 14.37 0.17 4.48
C VAL A 103 13.40 -0.88 5.00
N ILE A 104 12.68 -0.55 6.07
CA ILE A 104 11.64 -1.41 6.65
C ILE A 104 10.33 -0.62 6.58
N VAL A 105 9.29 -1.23 6.02
CA VAL A 105 7.96 -0.63 5.97
C VAL A 105 6.98 -1.59 6.62
N THR A 106 6.22 -1.12 7.59
CA THR A 106 5.21 -1.91 8.30
C THR A 106 3.86 -1.26 8.21
N LEU A 107 2.82 -2.04 7.98
CA LEU A 107 1.45 -1.66 8.22
C LEU A 107 1.07 -2.10 9.64
N LYS A 108 0.55 -1.19 10.41
CA LYS A 108 0.18 -1.41 11.81
C LYS A 108 -1.27 -1.02 12.07
N SER A 109 -1.91 -1.71 12.99
CA SER A 109 -3.15 -1.28 13.61
C SER A 109 -2.88 -0.81 15.04
N TYR A 110 -3.60 0.21 15.46
CA TYR A 110 -3.60 0.75 16.81
C TYR A 110 -5.01 0.65 17.36
N ASN A 111 -5.22 -0.13 18.42
CA ASN A 111 -6.49 -0.18 19.11
C ASN A 111 -6.66 1.08 19.96
N VAL A 112 -7.67 1.89 19.67
CA VAL A 112 -7.86 3.21 20.33
C VAL A 112 -8.30 3.09 21.78
N HIS A 113 -8.84 1.95 22.20
CA HIS A 113 -9.31 1.72 23.57
C HIS A 113 -8.21 1.14 24.47
N THR A 114 -7.42 0.20 23.94
CA THR A 114 -6.39 -0.49 24.73
C THR A 114 -5.00 0.11 24.56
N GLY A 115 -4.77 0.87 23.50
CA GLY A 115 -3.46 1.37 23.13
C GLY A 115 -2.54 0.29 22.50
N GLU A 116 -3.07 -0.90 22.24
CA GLU A 116 -2.30 -2.00 21.67
C GLU A 116 -1.95 -1.72 20.20
N VAL A 117 -0.71 -2.02 19.83
CA VAL A 117 -0.21 -1.92 18.46
C VAL A 117 0.08 -3.31 17.90
N THR A 118 -0.57 -3.65 16.79
CA THR A 118 -0.35 -4.91 16.08
C THR A 118 0.27 -4.64 14.71
N THR A 119 1.34 -5.37 14.36
CA THR A 119 1.92 -5.33 13.01
C THR A 119 1.16 -6.29 12.10
N LEU A 120 0.62 -5.78 11.00
CA LEU A 120 -0.19 -6.52 10.03
C LEU A 120 0.62 -6.98 8.83
N LEU A 121 1.46 -6.10 8.27
CA LEU A 121 2.33 -6.37 7.12
C LEU A 121 3.73 -5.86 7.41
N THR A 122 4.74 -6.54 6.88
CA THR A 122 6.14 -6.11 6.96
C THR A 122 6.81 -6.29 5.61
N PHE A 123 7.44 -5.23 5.13
CA PHE A 123 8.42 -5.23 4.06
C PHE A 123 9.80 -4.96 4.67
N ASP A 124 10.82 -5.71 4.26
CA ASP A 124 12.21 -5.52 4.68
C ASP A 124 13.14 -5.62 3.47
N SER A 125 13.80 -4.54 3.13
CA SER A 125 14.69 -4.49 1.96
C SER A 125 15.86 -5.49 2.02
N LYS A 126 16.25 -5.94 3.22
CA LYS A 126 17.29 -6.97 3.37
C LYS A 126 16.91 -8.34 2.81
N GLN A 127 15.62 -8.59 2.61
CA GLN A 127 15.13 -9.84 2.02
C GLN A 127 15.21 -9.84 0.49
N HIS A 128 15.64 -8.73 -0.11
CA HIS A 128 15.67 -8.53 -1.56
C HIS A 128 17.08 -8.13 -2.03
N PRO A 129 17.43 -8.42 -3.29
CA PRO A 129 18.71 -8.03 -3.87
C PRO A 129 18.88 -6.51 -3.87
N GLN A 130 20.05 -6.02 -3.45
CA GLN A 130 20.37 -4.60 -3.51
C GLN A 130 20.58 -4.13 -4.95
N GLN A 131 20.12 -2.92 -5.24
CA GLN A 131 20.32 -2.24 -6.52
C GLN A 131 20.84 -0.82 -6.31
N SER A 132 21.55 -0.30 -7.31
CA SER A 132 22.16 1.04 -7.24
C SER A 132 21.14 2.19 -7.22
N GLY A 133 19.94 1.97 -7.78
CA GLY A 133 18.87 2.94 -7.91
C GLY A 133 17.66 2.64 -7.03
N PHE A 134 16.57 3.38 -7.29
CA PHE A 134 15.27 3.02 -6.75
C PHE A 134 14.74 1.78 -7.46
N GLN A 135 14.26 0.83 -6.68
CA GLN A 135 13.58 -0.37 -7.13
C GLN A 135 12.18 -0.41 -6.53
N GLU A 136 11.28 -1.07 -7.22
CA GLU A 136 9.92 -1.30 -6.74
C GLU A 136 9.73 -2.80 -6.61
N LEU A 137 9.40 -3.23 -5.39
CA LEU A 137 8.99 -4.60 -5.18
C LEU A 137 7.50 -4.73 -5.46
N VAL A 138 7.19 -5.56 -6.44
CA VAL A 138 5.83 -6.04 -6.66
C VAL A 138 5.69 -7.35 -5.89
N PRO A 139 4.86 -7.39 -4.83
CA PRO A 139 4.74 -8.60 -4.02
C PRO A 139 4.17 -9.74 -4.87
N THR A 140 4.78 -10.92 -4.73
CA THR A 140 4.30 -12.17 -5.32
C THR A 140 3.76 -13.09 -4.24
N ILE A 141 2.85 -13.98 -4.57
CA ILE A 141 2.26 -14.92 -3.59
C ILE A 141 3.32 -15.82 -2.93
N SER A 142 4.45 -16.04 -3.62
CA SER A 142 5.52 -16.93 -3.16
C SER A 142 6.49 -16.32 -2.13
N ASP A 143 6.51 -15.01 -1.94
CA ASP A 143 7.50 -14.36 -1.06
C ASP A 143 7.04 -14.18 0.39
N GLY A 144 5.88 -14.72 0.75
CA GLY A 144 5.37 -14.70 2.13
C GLY A 144 5.01 -13.32 2.67
N SER A 145 5.07 -12.29 1.82
CA SER A 145 4.77 -10.90 2.21
C SER A 145 3.28 -10.56 2.24
N PHE A 146 2.44 -11.60 2.21
CA PHE A 146 0.99 -11.45 2.20
C PHE A 146 0.42 -11.60 3.60
N PHE A 147 -0.48 -10.73 3.91
CA PHE A 147 -1.35 -10.90 5.06
C PHE A 147 -2.81 -10.77 4.63
N ASN A 148 -3.60 -11.79 4.92
CA ASN A 148 -5.02 -11.75 4.68
C ASN A 148 -5.68 -11.01 5.86
N PHE A 149 -5.93 -9.71 5.71
CA PHE A 149 -6.65 -8.96 6.71
C PHE A 149 -7.75 -8.11 6.07
N ASN A 150 -8.80 -7.90 6.82
CA ASN A 150 -9.92 -7.05 6.46
C ASN A 150 -9.92 -5.82 7.36
N PHE A 151 -9.94 -4.63 6.77
CA PHE A 151 -10.07 -3.39 7.53
C PHE A 151 -11.45 -3.22 8.19
N ALA A 152 -12.44 -4.03 7.84
CA ALA A 152 -13.85 -3.79 8.14
C ALA A 152 -14.49 -4.82 9.09
N GLN A 153 -13.76 -5.63 9.81
CA GLN A 153 -14.38 -6.49 10.81
C GLN A 153 -14.45 -5.78 12.16
N GLY A 154 -15.39 -4.84 12.27
CA GLY A 154 -15.97 -4.46 13.54
C GLY A 154 -16.89 -5.57 14.08
N PRO A 155 -17.31 -5.53 15.35
CA PRO A 155 -18.16 -6.54 15.96
C PRO A 155 -19.46 -6.73 15.16
N THR A 156 -19.78 -7.98 14.90
CA THR A 156 -20.85 -8.45 14.01
C THR A 156 -22.27 -8.29 14.58
N GLU A 157 -22.49 -7.47 15.55
CA GLU A 157 -23.82 -7.28 16.14
C GLU A 157 -24.32 -5.85 15.96
N GLY A 158 -24.98 -5.62 14.81
CA GLY A 158 -26.01 -4.58 14.68
C GLY A 158 -25.57 -3.12 14.56
N VAL A 159 -24.33 -2.79 14.84
CA VAL A 159 -23.73 -1.48 14.56
C VAL A 159 -22.59 -1.70 13.59
N GLN A 160 -22.72 -1.18 12.38
CA GLN A 160 -21.61 -1.07 11.45
C GLN A 160 -20.64 -0.02 11.98
N ASP A 161 -19.86 -0.39 12.99
CA ASP A 161 -18.68 0.37 13.35
C ASP A 161 -17.62 0.09 12.28
N LEU A 162 -17.53 0.98 11.31
CA LEU A 162 -16.57 0.95 10.20
C LEU A 162 -15.16 1.10 10.75
N GLY A 163 -14.66 0.09 11.46
CA GLY A 163 -13.31 0.08 12.05
C GLY A 163 -13.16 0.96 13.28
N GLY A 164 -14.23 1.21 14.06
CA GLY A 164 -14.27 2.17 15.14
C GLY A 164 -13.22 2.00 16.24
N ASP A 165 -12.70 0.79 16.42
CA ASP A 165 -11.75 0.49 17.49
C ASP A 165 -10.29 0.49 17.05
N SER A 166 -10.01 0.63 15.75
CA SER A 166 -8.66 0.54 15.22
C SER A 166 -8.32 1.66 14.25
N ALA A 167 -7.27 2.38 14.53
CA ALA A 167 -6.60 3.25 13.59
C ALA A 167 -5.48 2.49 12.88
N TYR A 168 -5.28 2.78 11.61
CA TYR A 168 -4.25 2.13 10.79
C TYR A 168 -3.21 3.15 10.35
N TYR A 169 -1.94 2.73 10.35
CA TYR A 169 -0.86 3.56 9.85
C TYR A 169 0.27 2.72 9.24
N ILE A 170 0.96 3.30 8.29
CA ILE A 170 2.22 2.78 7.78
C ILE A 170 3.35 3.45 8.53
N GLU A 171 4.31 2.66 9.00
CA GLU A 171 5.57 3.14 9.56
C GLU A 171 6.71 2.70 8.66
N ALA A 172 7.44 3.67 8.12
CA ALA A 172 8.63 3.44 7.32
C ALA A 172 9.88 3.84 8.11
N LYS A 173 10.78 2.90 8.34
CA LYS A 173 12.07 3.09 9.01
C LYS A 173 13.19 2.99 8.00
N LEU A 174 13.95 4.07 7.84
CA LEU A 174 15.17 4.11 7.06
C LEU A 174 16.35 3.94 8.03
N ILE A 175 17.30 3.09 7.67
CA ILE A 175 18.47 2.77 8.51
C ILE A 175 19.73 2.90 7.67
N ARG A 176 20.73 3.59 8.21
CA ARG A 176 22.09 3.63 7.73
C ARG A 176 23.00 3.20 8.86
N SER A 177 23.44 1.95 8.87
CA SER A 177 24.30 1.40 9.93
C SER A 177 25.80 1.52 9.61
N ALA A 178 26.16 1.91 8.39
CA ALA A 178 27.55 2.12 7.98
C ALA A 178 27.68 3.33 7.04
N PRO A 179 28.86 3.97 7.01
CA PRO A 179 29.17 4.99 6.00
C PRO A 179 29.01 4.43 4.58
N GLY A 180 28.53 5.25 3.65
CA GLY A 180 28.29 4.85 2.26
C GLY A 180 26.93 4.20 2.00
N GLY A 181 26.21 3.76 3.02
CA GLY A 181 24.83 3.31 2.87
C GLY A 181 23.92 4.45 2.44
N ASN A 182 22.98 4.19 1.53
CA ASN A 182 22.08 5.20 0.99
C ASN A 182 20.60 4.72 0.96
N PRO A 183 19.96 4.59 2.14
CA PRO A 183 18.56 4.23 2.21
C PRO A 183 17.67 5.38 1.76
N GLY A 184 16.62 5.06 1.01
CA GLY A 184 15.64 6.03 0.56
C GLY A 184 14.29 5.38 0.29
N LEU A 185 13.22 6.13 0.46
CA LEU A 185 11.85 5.72 0.19
C LEU A 185 11.22 6.72 -0.77
N ALA A 186 10.58 6.23 -1.83
CA ALA A 186 9.86 7.08 -2.79
C ALA A 186 8.35 6.95 -2.62
N SER A 187 7.84 5.73 -2.49
CA SER A 187 6.40 5.51 -2.30
C SER A 187 6.10 4.19 -1.61
N VAL A 188 4.92 4.13 -1.01
CA VAL A 188 4.32 2.92 -0.47
C VAL A 188 2.90 2.80 -1.01
N ARG A 189 2.49 1.60 -1.36
CA ARG A 189 1.11 1.27 -1.76
C ARG A 189 0.63 0.06 -0.97
N ILE A 190 -0.63 0.06 -0.61
CA ILE A 190 -1.34 -1.16 -0.22
C ILE A 190 -2.06 -1.63 -1.46
N VAL A 191 -1.74 -2.82 -1.93
CA VAL A 191 -2.32 -3.44 -3.12
C VAL A 191 -3.09 -4.68 -2.74
N THR A 192 -4.12 -4.98 -3.54
CA THR A 192 -4.81 -6.26 -3.48
C THR A 192 -4.12 -7.22 -4.41
N VAL A 193 -3.86 -8.41 -3.93
CA VAL A 193 -3.31 -9.51 -4.73
C VAL A 193 -4.31 -10.65 -4.71
N GLN A 194 -4.68 -11.11 -5.90
CA GLN A 194 -5.56 -12.26 -6.04
C GLN A 194 -4.72 -13.53 -5.98
N ALA A 195 -5.18 -14.50 -5.18
CA ALA A 195 -4.65 -15.85 -5.27
C ALA A 195 -4.97 -16.44 -6.65
N PRO A 196 -4.06 -17.19 -7.25
CA PRO A 196 -4.28 -17.85 -8.53
C PRO A 196 -5.39 -18.90 -8.44
#